data_4dd5497a09b1f568540c2ce0ddc26f9f
#
_entry.id   4dd5497a09b1f568540c2ce0ddc26f9f
#
_cell.length_a   1.000
_cell.length_b   1.000
_cell.length_c   1.000
_cell.angle_alpha   90.00
_cell.angle_beta   90.00
_cell.angle_gamma   90.00
#
_symmetry.space_group_name_H-M   'P 1'
#
loop_
_entity.id
_entity.type
_entity.pdbx_description
1 polymer ?
#
loop_
_entity_poly.entity_id
_entity_poly.type
_entity_poly.pdbx_seq_one_letter_code
_entity_poly.pdbx_strand_id
1 'polypeptide(L)'
;MREDVLAAILSADKDLSRDEPEVAANIGKQLEHMGLSTWSISVRRRIRDAIARLQPKSIIQTGAAIGHLTAWILDYYEGREGLEKFQIIEEGNRFAVILTRLCQRYSEVPTSIVVGAPPLLTSELKAWAISKVGDAPILENADAIIVDSPMERLAEDVTAMLPLLNKNGVLFTIEPNPPEGDRDEKDPEVIGFNNWMELIRKSNETHHIAFAPLFGGTIVAWLPKN
;
A
#
# COMPACT_ATOMS: atom_id res chain seq x y z
N MET A 1 -11.35 4.08 -21.50
CA MET A 1 -10.82 5.43 -21.19
C MET A 1 -10.12 5.51 -19.84
N ARG A 2 -10.79 5.40 -18.66
CA ARG A 2 -10.07 5.39 -17.36
C ARG A 2 -9.51 4.02 -17.00
N GLU A 3 -10.10 2.96 -17.48
CA GLU A 3 -9.55 1.60 -17.40
C GLU A 3 -8.22 1.48 -18.16
N ASP A 4 -8.10 2.15 -19.32
CA ASP A 4 -6.84 2.25 -20.05
C ASP A 4 -5.75 2.97 -19.26
N VAL A 5 -6.14 3.96 -18.42
CA VAL A 5 -5.20 4.66 -17.53
C VAL A 5 -4.65 3.71 -16.47
N LEU A 6 -5.50 2.91 -15.82
CA LEU A 6 -5.04 1.92 -14.84
C LEU A 6 -4.16 0.84 -15.49
N ALA A 7 -4.55 0.35 -16.66
CA ALA A 7 -3.72 -0.61 -17.40
C ALA A 7 -2.34 -0.03 -17.76
N ALA A 8 -2.29 1.24 -18.15
CA ALA A 8 -1.04 1.94 -18.42
C ALA A 8 -0.19 2.10 -17.13
N ILE A 9 -0.80 2.50 -16.02
CA ILE A 9 -0.11 2.63 -14.72
C ILE A 9 0.45 1.29 -14.27
N LEU A 10 -0.32 0.21 -14.42
CA LEU A 10 0.06 -1.14 -14.00
C LEU A 10 0.99 -1.86 -15.00
N SER A 11 1.34 -1.27 -16.13
CA SER A 11 2.30 -1.88 -17.06
C SER A 11 3.73 -1.88 -16.51
N ALA A 12 4.58 -2.81 -16.99
CA ALA A 12 6.00 -2.81 -16.62
C ALA A 12 6.72 -1.59 -17.19
N ASP A 13 7.64 -1.05 -16.41
CA ASP A 13 8.57 -0.05 -16.91
C ASP A 13 9.84 -0.76 -17.42
N LYS A 14 10.23 -0.46 -18.67
CA LYS A 14 11.38 -1.09 -19.33
C LYS A 14 12.67 -0.35 -19.06
N ASP A 15 12.58 0.91 -18.65
CA ASP A 15 13.71 1.80 -18.44
C ASP A 15 14.24 1.75 -17.01
N LEU A 16 13.43 1.20 -16.06
CA LEU A 16 13.82 1.00 -14.69
C LEU A 16 14.49 -0.35 -14.46
N SER A 17 15.49 -0.39 -13.56
CA SER A 17 16.17 -1.63 -13.19
C SER A 17 15.21 -2.73 -12.76
N ARG A 18 15.48 -3.95 -13.18
CA ARG A 18 14.76 -5.15 -12.79
C ARG A 18 15.31 -5.77 -11.50
N ASP A 19 16.52 -5.35 -11.12
CA ASP A 19 17.21 -5.89 -9.95
C ASP A 19 16.59 -5.33 -8.65
N GLU A 20 16.63 -6.15 -7.63
CA GLU A 20 16.18 -5.74 -6.30
C GLU A 20 17.24 -4.81 -5.67
N PRO A 21 16.85 -3.65 -5.12
CA PRO A 21 17.76 -2.79 -4.39
C PRO A 21 18.42 -3.54 -3.24
N GLU A 22 19.72 -3.28 -2.99
CA GLU A 22 20.51 -4.01 -1.99
C GLU A 22 19.88 -3.96 -0.60
N VAL A 23 19.35 -2.79 -0.21
CA VAL A 23 18.69 -2.62 1.09
C VAL A 23 17.42 -3.47 1.16
N ALA A 24 16.62 -3.49 0.11
CA ALA A 24 15.41 -4.32 0.02
C ALA A 24 15.76 -5.81 0.10
N ALA A 25 16.77 -6.28 -0.65
CA ALA A 25 17.23 -7.66 -0.61
C ALA A 25 17.70 -8.09 0.78
N ASN A 26 18.38 -7.21 1.52
CA ASN A 26 18.79 -7.48 2.89
C ASN A 26 17.59 -7.55 3.86
N ILE A 27 16.59 -6.70 3.67
CA ILE A 27 15.32 -6.76 4.42
C ILE A 27 14.58 -8.06 4.11
N GLY A 28 14.53 -8.48 2.84
CA GLY A 28 13.91 -9.75 2.44
C GLY A 28 14.49 -10.95 3.19
N LYS A 29 15.82 -11.03 3.31
CA LYS A 29 16.49 -12.08 4.10
C LYS A 29 16.12 -12.02 5.59
N GLN A 30 15.96 -10.82 6.15
CA GLN A 30 15.53 -10.68 7.55
C GLN A 30 14.10 -11.15 7.76
N LEU A 31 13.19 -10.82 6.85
CA LEU A 31 11.80 -11.30 6.90
C LEU A 31 11.74 -12.82 6.84
N GLU A 32 12.51 -13.45 5.94
CA GLU A 32 12.60 -14.90 5.85
C GLU A 32 13.07 -15.53 7.17
N HIS A 33 14.15 -14.99 7.80
CA HIS A 33 14.60 -15.43 9.10
C HIS A 33 13.58 -15.24 10.23
N MET A 34 12.71 -14.24 10.11
CA MET A 34 11.61 -13.98 11.05
C MET A 34 10.38 -14.83 10.79
N GLY A 35 10.35 -15.61 9.71
CA GLY A 35 9.17 -16.37 9.27
C GLY A 35 8.01 -15.49 8.80
N LEU A 36 8.31 -14.26 8.35
CA LEU A 36 7.32 -13.32 7.86
C LEU A 36 7.24 -13.38 6.33
N SER A 37 6.02 -13.47 5.82
CA SER A 37 5.76 -13.40 4.39
C SER A 37 5.83 -11.94 3.89
N THR A 38 6.14 -11.78 2.62
CA THR A 38 6.15 -10.49 1.93
C THR A 38 5.74 -10.69 0.48
N TRP A 39 5.32 -9.65 -0.18
CA TRP A 39 4.98 -9.70 -1.60
C TRP A 39 6.15 -10.18 -2.45
N SER A 40 5.87 -10.85 -3.56
CA SER A 40 6.92 -11.33 -4.47
C SER A 40 7.72 -10.16 -5.07
N ILE A 41 8.94 -10.44 -5.51
CA ILE A 41 9.79 -9.44 -6.19
C ILE A 41 9.09 -8.86 -7.43
N SER A 42 8.29 -9.67 -8.15
CA SER A 42 7.54 -9.23 -9.32
C SER A 42 6.47 -8.21 -8.96
N VAL A 43 5.82 -8.39 -7.83
CA VAL A 43 4.80 -7.46 -7.31
C VAL A 43 5.46 -6.17 -6.82
N ARG A 44 6.48 -6.26 -5.95
CA ARG A 44 7.17 -5.08 -5.43
C ARG A 44 7.73 -4.19 -6.55
N ARG A 45 8.37 -4.82 -7.54
CA ARG A 45 8.86 -4.11 -8.73
C ARG A 45 7.73 -3.44 -9.49
N ARG A 46 6.62 -4.13 -9.72
CA ARG A 46 5.48 -3.58 -10.45
C ARG A 46 4.83 -2.42 -9.71
N ILE A 47 4.72 -2.48 -8.38
CA ILE A 47 4.24 -1.35 -7.56
C ILE A 47 5.22 -0.17 -7.68
N ARG A 48 6.56 -0.39 -7.60
CA ARG A 48 7.54 0.66 -7.83
C ARG A 48 7.38 1.28 -9.22
N ASP A 49 7.20 0.46 -10.27
CA ASP A 49 7.01 0.95 -11.63
C ASP A 49 5.71 1.78 -11.77
N ALA A 50 4.64 1.34 -11.10
CA ALA A 50 3.38 2.07 -11.06
C ALA A 50 3.53 3.43 -10.36
N ILE A 51 4.21 3.48 -9.23
CA ILE A 51 4.54 4.71 -8.50
C ILE A 51 5.41 5.64 -9.38
N ALA A 52 6.42 5.09 -10.04
CA ALA A 52 7.29 5.85 -10.95
C ALA A 52 6.50 6.51 -12.09
N ARG A 53 5.50 5.81 -12.63
CA ARG A 53 4.66 6.32 -13.73
C ARG A 53 3.59 7.30 -13.25
N LEU A 54 3.05 7.07 -12.06
CA LEU A 54 2.06 7.96 -11.44
C LEU A 54 2.68 9.29 -11.03
N GLN A 55 3.98 9.30 -10.67
CA GLN A 55 4.73 10.46 -10.16
C GLN A 55 3.96 11.20 -9.04
N PRO A 56 3.56 10.49 -7.98
CA PRO A 56 2.75 11.06 -6.93
C PRO A 56 3.55 12.09 -6.13
N LYS A 57 2.89 13.17 -5.69
CA LYS A 57 3.44 14.10 -4.69
C LYS A 57 3.29 13.57 -3.27
N SER A 58 2.29 12.74 -3.05
CA SER A 58 1.98 12.18 -1.74
C SER A 58 1.69 10.69 -1.82
N ILE A 59 2.33 9.92 -0.93
CA ILE A 59 2.16 8.47 -0.81
C ILE A 59 1.77 8.13 0.62
N ILE A 60 0.81 7.22 0.79
CA ILE A 60 0.54 6.52 2.05
C ILE A 60 0.85 5.04 1.83
N GLN A 61 1.60 4.42 2.72
CA GLN A 61 1.79 2.97 2.77
C GLN A 61 1.33 2.45 4.12
N THR A 62 0.47 1.44 4.16
CA THR A 62 0.08 0.73 5.39
C THR A 62 0.64 -0.68 5.40
N GLY A 63 0.88 -1.23 6.59
CA GLY A 63 1.36 -2.60 6.75
C GLY A 63 2.81 -2.80 6.29
N ALA A 64 3.66 -1.80 6.48
CA ALA A 64 5.03 -1.81 5.97
C ALA A 64 5.95 -2.86 6.63
N ALA A 65 5.54 -3.45 7.77
CA ALA A 65 6.36 -4.35 8.58
C ALA A 65 7.76 -3.77 8.84
N ILE A 66 8.83 -4.42 8.38
CA ILE A 66 10.20 -3.89 8.49
C ILE A 66 10.69 -3.15 7.23
N GLY A 67 9.77 -2.87 6.28
CA GLY A 67 10.01 -1.94 5.17
C GLY A 67 10.53 -2.55 3.88
N HIS A 68 10.13 -3.79 3.53
CA HIS A 68 10.63 -4.42 2.29
C HIS A 68 10.20 -3.64 1.03
N LEU A 69 8.90 -3.39 0.86
CA LEU A 69 8.40 -2.56 -0.25
C LEU A 69 8.80 -1.08 -0.05
N THR A 70 8.80 -0.61 1.20
CA THR A 70 9.25 0.75 1.53
C THR A 70 10.65 1.02 0.98
N ALA A 71 11.59 0.08 1.14
CA ALA A 71 12.95 0.21 0.62
C ALA A 71 13.00 0.34 -0.91
N TRP A 72 12.12 -0.35 -1.66
CA TRP A 72 12.01 -0.19 -3.12
C TRP A 72 11.57 1.22 -3.52
N ILE A 73 10.63 1.79 -2.77
CA ILE A 73 10.11 3.14 -3.03
C ILE A 73 11.15 4.19 -2.65
N LEU A 74 11.79 4.03 -1.50
CA LEU A 74 12.85 4.93 -1.04
C LEU A 74 14.05 4.96 -1.99
N ASP A 75 14.53 3.79 -2.42
CA ASP A 75 15.61 3.67 -3.39
C ASP A 75 15.26 4.34 -4.74
N TYR A 76 14.00 4.20 -5.17
CA TYR A 76 13.55 4.88 -6.39
C TYR A 76 13.58 6.41 -6.24
N TYR A 77 13.21 6.96 -5.08
CA TYR A 77 13.17 8.40 -4.86
C TYR A 77 14.50 9.01 -4.39
N GLU A 78 15.49 8.20 -4.05
CA GLU A 78 16.82 8.69 -3.68
C GLU A 78 17.41 9.53 -4.83
N GLY A 79 17.75 10.80 -4.53
CA GLY A 79 18.24 11.77 -5.52
C GLY A 79 17.22 12.21 -6.58
N ARG A 80 15.92 11.94 -6.39
CA ARG A 80 14.83 12.38 -7.27
C ARG A 80 13.93 13.39 -6.58
N GLU A 81 13.50 14.37 -7.33
CA GLU A 81 12.53 15.38 -6.90
C GLU A 81 11.09 14.95 -7.22
N GLY A 82 10.12 15.70 -6.68
CA GLY A 82 8.70 15.57 -7.00
C GLY A 82 7.83 14.92 -5.93
N LEU A 83 8.39 14.06 -5.06
CA LEU A 83 7.68 13.54 -3.91
C LEU A 83 7.74 14.56 -2.76
N GLU A 84 6.59 14.99 -2.27
CA GLU A 84 6.50 15.99 -1.19
C GLU A 84 6.26 15.32 0.18
N LYS A 85 5.60 14.14 0.19
CA LYS A 85 5.28 13.41 1.44
C LYS A 85 5.18 11.91 1.18
N PHE A 86 5.87 11.12 1.98
CA PHE A 86 5.70 9.68 2.07
C PHE A 86 5.37 9.28 3.50
N GLN A 87 4.11 8.99 3.78
CA GLN A 87 3.64 8.59 5.10
C GLN A 87 3.53 7.07 5.17
N ILE A 88 4.17 6.50 6.19
CA ILE A 88 4.19 5.06 6.45
C ILE A 88 3.39 4.80 7.72
N ILE A 89 2.35 4.01 7.63
CA ILE A 89 1.48 3.61 8.75
C ILE A 89 1.82 2.19 9.13
N GLU A 90 2.18 1.98 10.38
CA GLU A 90 2.54 0.67 10.91
C GLU A 90 1.95 0.48 12.32
N GLU A 91 1.27 -0.63 12.55
CA GLU A 91 0.63 -0.88 13.86
C GLU A 91 1.64 -1.26 14.95
N GLY A 92 2.70 -1.93 14.56
CA GLY A 92 3.70 -2.46 15.49
C GLY A 92 4.76 -1.45 15.87
N ASN A 93 4.77 -0.96 17.13
CA ASN A 93 5.80 -0.06 17.63
C ASN A 93 7.24 -0.55 17.34
N ARG A 94 7.48 -1.86 17.40
CA ARG A 94 8.81 -2.45 17.13
C ARG A 94 9.20 -2.28 15.66
N PHE A 95 8.27 -2.47 14.75
CA PHE A 95 8.49 -2.29 13.32
C PHE A 95 8.65 -0.81 12.97
N ALA A 96 7.87 0.08 13.60
CA ALA A 96 8.01 1.52 13.44
C ALA A 96 9.42 2.02 13.76
N VAL A 97 10.08 1.47 14.79
CA VAL A 97 11.49 1.80 15.13
C VAL A 97 12.44 1.35 14.01
N ILE A 98 12.21 0.17 13.42
CA ILE A 98 13.04 -0.33 12.29
C ILE A 98 12.82 0.53 11.07
N LEU A 99 11.57 0.87 10.75
CA LEU A 99 11.21 1.77 9.65
C LEU A 99 11.83 3.16 9.82
N THR A 100 11.86 3.70 11.04
CA THR A 100 12.55 4.97 11.31
C THR A 100 14.02 4.92 10.91
N ARG A 101 14.72 3.83 11.26
CA ARG A 101 16.14 3.65 10.87
C ARG A 101 16.31 3.46 9.36
N LEU A 102 15.36 2.79 8.71
CA LEU A 102 15.35 2.65 7.26
C LEU A 102 15.21 4.03 6.60
N CYS A 103 14.22 4.82 7.02
CA CYS A 103 13.98 6.17 6.49
C CYS A 103 15.18 7.11 6.69
N GLN A 104 15.89 7.01 7.83
CA GLN A 104 17.10 7.79 8.10
C GLN A 104 18.25 7.51 7.10
N ARG A 105 18.29 6.34 6.47
CA ARG A 105 19.28 6.04 5.40
C ARG A 105 18.97 6.79 4.11
N TYR A 106 17.71 7.17 3.89
CA TYR A 106 17.22 7.91 2.74
C TYR A 106 16.72 9.28 3.16
N SER A 107 17.57 10.05 3.85
CA SER A 107 17.21 11.30 4.53
C SER A 107 16.71 12.40 3.60
N GLU A 108 16.99 12.29 2.30
CA GLU A 108 16.48 13.24 1.28
C GLU A 108 15.04 12.98 0.89
N VAL A 109 14.51 11.76 1.15
CA VAL A 109 13.11 11.42 0.86
C VAL A 109 12.22 11.90 2.02
N PRO A 110 11.18 12.69 1.76
CA PRO A 110 10.34 13.29 2.80
C PRO A 110 9.39 12.25 3.43
N THR A 111 9.88 11.51 4.42
CA THR A 111 9.16 10.43 5.09
C THR A 111 8.60 10.84 6.45
N SER A 112 7.47 10.23 6.82
CA SER A 112 6.93 10.27 8.18
C SER A 112 6.35 8.91 8.56
N ILE A 113 6.46 8.54 9.84
CA ILE A 113 5.93 7.26 10.35
C ILE A 113 4.81 7.57 11.35
N VAL A 114 3.67 6.92 11.17
CA VAL A 114 2.52 6.98 12.07
C VAL A 114 2.26 5.57 12.60
N VAL A 115 2.08 5.47 13.90
CA VAL A 115 1.77 4.20 14.56
C VAL A 115 0.27 4.12 14.82
N GLY A 116 -0.37 3.09 14.28
CA GLY A 116 -1.80 2.85 14.49
C GLY A 116 -2.44 2.02 13.38
N ALA A 117 -3.64 1.52 13.65
CA ALA A 117 -4.43 0.78 12.68
C ALA A 117 -5.13 1.74 11.70
N PRO A 118 -5.19 1.44 10.39
CA PRO A 118 -5.83 2.27 9.39
C PRO A 118 -7.28 2.71 9.74
N PRO A 119 -8.19 1.83 10.20
CA PRO A 119 -9.55 2.23 10.56
C PRO A 119 -9.60 3.21 11.74
N LEU A 120 -8.71 3.05 12.74
CA LEU A 120 -8.64 3.94 13.88
C LEU A 120 -8.16 5.33 13.45
N LEU A 121 -7.05 5.38 12.73
CA LEU A 121 -6.45 6.64 12.25
C LEU A 121 -7.39 7.43 11.33
N THR A 122 -8.15 6.74 10.47
CA THR A 122 -9.17 7.41 9.65
C THR A 122 -10.35 7.92 10.46
N SER A 123 -10.70 7.26 11.57
CA SER A 123 -11.73 7.74 12.50
C SER A 123 -11.23 8.98 13.25
N GLU A 124 -9.98 8.99 13.70
CA GLU A 124 -9.33 10.16 14.31
C GLU A 124 -9.23 11.33 13.33
N LEU A 125 -8.92 11.06 12.06
CA LEU A 125 -8.89 12.08 11.02
C LEU A 125 -10.27 12.73 10.82
N LYS A 126 -11.35 11.94 10.84
CA LYS A 126 -12.72 12.46 10.76
C LYS A 126 -13.05 13.34 11.98
N ALA A 127 -12.66 12.94 13.18
CA ALA A 127 -12.84 13.73 14.38
C ALA A 127 -12.02 15.04 14.33
N TRP A 128 -10.76 14.95 13.86
CA TRP A 128 -9.92 16.13 13.64
C TRP A 128 -10.53 17.08 12.59
N ALA A 129 -11.09 16.56 11.51
CA ALA A 129 -11.71 17.37 10.45
C ALA A 129 -12.87 18.24 10.98
N ILE A 130 -13.53 17.81 12.06
CA ILE A 130 -14.59 18.56 12.74
C ILE A 130 -14.00 19.56 13.74
N SER A 131 -13.08 19.11 14.58
CA SER A 131 -12.54 19.92 15.69
C SER A 131 -11.48 20.92 15.24
N LYS A 132 -10.67 20.55 14.24
CA LYS A 132 -9.46 21.29 13.77
C LYS A 132 -8.48 21.62 14.90
N VAL A 133 -8.45 20.79 15.95
CA VAL A 133 -7.52 20.94 17.07
C VAL A 133 -6.29 20.08 16.84
N GLY A 134 -5.10 20.67 16.87
CA GLY A 134 -3.83 20.01 16.61
C GLY A 134 -3.58 19.73 15.12
N ASP A 135 -2.61 18.86 14.85
CA ASP A 135 -2.27 18.43 13.51
C ASP A 135 -3.15 17.26 13.05
N ALA A 136 -3.34 17.11 11.74
CA ALA A 136 -4.02 15.96 11.18
C ALA A 136 -3.23 14.66 11.49
N PRO A 137 -3.88 13.59 11.98
CA PRO A 137 -3.18 12.37 12.38
C PRO A 137 -2.54 11.64 11.19
N ILE A 138 -3.15 11.74 10.01
CA ILE A 138 -2.64 11.17 8.75
C ILE A 138 -2.91 12.10 7.57
N LEU A 139 -2.25 11.82 6.45
CA LEU A 139 -2.45 12.57 5.21
C LEU A 139 -3.88 12.40 4.66
N GLU A 140 -4.40 13.50 4.12
CA GLU A 140 -5.63 13.52 3.30
C GLU A 140 -5.24 13.72 1.83
N ASN A 141 -6.11 13.29 0.93
CA ASN A 141 -5.99 13.50 -0.52
C ASN A 141 -4.67 12.98 -1.11
N ALA A 142 -4.30 11.74 -0.77
CA ALA A 142 -3.09 11.10 -1.27
C ALA A 142 -3.18 10.77 -2.76
N ASP A 143 -2.06 10.93 -3.48
CA ASP A 143 -1.94 10.56 -4.89
C ASP A 143 -1.75 9.06 -5.08
N ALA A 144 -1.09 8.41 -4.13
CA ALA A 144 -0.95 6.97 -4.10
C ALA A 144 -1.16 6.41 -2.70
N ILE A 145 -1.85 5.30 -2.60
CA ILE A 145 -2.01 4.55 -1.36
C ILE A 145 -1.64 3.09 -1.62
N ILE A 146 -0.87 2.49 -0.73
CA ILE A 146 -0.50 1.07 -0.79
C ILE A 146 -0.97 0.43 0.51
N VAL A 147 -1.77 -0.63 0.38
CA VAL A 147 -2.28 -1.39 1.54
C VAL A 147 -1.72 -2.80 1.50
N ASP A 148 -0.90 -3.14 2.49
CA ASP A 148 -0.37 -4.49 2.72
C ASP A 148 -0.87 -4.97 4.09
N SER A 149 -1.95 -5.71 4.08
CA SER A 149 -2.64 -6.17 5.29
C SER A 149 -2.92 -7.66 5.22
N PRO A 150 -2.97 -8.36 6.37
CA PRO A 150 -3.44 -9.74 6.42
C PRO A 150 -4.85 -9.87 5.85
N MET A 151 -5.15 -11.03 5.24
CA MET A 151 -6.43 -11.26 4.54
C MET A 151 -7.65 -10.95 5.40
N GLU A 152 -7.59 -11.28 6.70
CA GLU A 152 -8.70 -11.09 7.65
C GLU A 152 -9.10 -9.62 7.81
N ARG A 153 -8.17 -8.68 7.56
CA ARG A 153 -8.39 -7.24 7.73
C ARG A 153 -8.26 -6.43 6.44
N LEU A 154 -7.79 -7.06 5.37
CA LEU A 154 -7.48 -6.37 4.11
C LEU A 154 -8.66 -5.54 3.60
N ALA A 155 -9.88 -6.11 3.62
CA ALA A 155 -11.07 -5.41 3.16
C ALA A 155 -11.43 -4.19 4.04
N GLU A 156 -11.23 -4.30 5.34
CA GLU A 156 -11.47 -3.20 6.29
C GLU A 156 -10.45 -2.08 6.08
N ASP A 157 -9.17 -2.43 5.99
CA ASP A 157 -8.08 -1.47 5.81
C ASP A 157 -8.18 -0.74 4.47
N VAL A 158 -8.47 -1.45 3.37
CA VAL A 158 -8.74 -0.83 2.06
C VAL A 158 -9.95 0.10 2.13
N THR A 159 -11.04 -0.34 2.77
CA THR A 159 -12.25 0.49 2.93
C THR A 159 -11.95 1.78 3.71
N ALA A 160 -11.11 1.70 4.73
CA ALA A 160 -10.68 2.85 5.51
C ALA A 160 -9.81 3.82 4.69
N MET A 161 -8.95 3.29 3.81
CA MET A 161 -8.00 4.11 3.04
C MET A 161 -8.58 4.70 1.76
N LEU A 162 -9.55 4.06 1.10
CA LEU A 162 -10.13 4.56 -0.15
C LEU A 162 -10.60 6.03 -0.10
N PRO A 163 -11.27 6.51 0.98
CA PRO A 163 -11.69 7.91 1.07
C PRO A 163 -10.55 8.93 1.16
N LEU A 164 -9.32 8.47 1.41
CA LEU A 164 -8.14 9.34 1.49
C LEU A 164 -7.49 9.58 0.12
N LEU A 165 -7.94 8.90 -0.93
CA LEU A 165 -7.46 9.16 -2.29
C LEU A 165 -7.92 10.53 -2.77
N ASN A 166 -7.04 11.24 -3.44
CA ASN A 166 -7.49 12.36 -4.27
C ASN A 166 -8.22 11.83 -5.53
N LYS A 167 -8.91 12.72 -6.25
CA LYS A 167 -9.73 12.34 -7.42
C LYS A 167 -8.97 11.65 -8.56
N ASN A 168 -7.65 11.76 -8.60
CA ASN A 168 -6.78 11.13 -9.59
C ASN A 168 -5.80 10.14 -8.94
N GLY A 169 -5.91 9.93 -7.64
CA GLY A 169 -5.06 9.03 -6.88
C GLY A 169 -5.38 7.56 -7.16
N VAL A 170 -4.42 6.70 -6.89
CA VAL A 170 -4.58 5.25 -7.07
C VAL A 170 -4.22 4.52 -5.79
N LEU A 171 -5.12 3.61 -5.34
CA LEU A 171 -4.83 2.68 -4.27
C LEU A 171 -4.40 1.34 -4.87
N PHE A 172 -3.36 0.75 -4.29
CA PHE A 172 -2.82 -0.56 -4.67
C PHE A 172 -2.85 -1.53 -3.50
N THR A 173 -3.19 -2.78 -3.78
CA THR A 173 -2.98 -3.92 -2.89
C THR A 173 -2.79 -5.20 -3.70
N ILE A 174 -2.69 -6.35 -3.03
CA ILE A 174 -2.70 -7.69 -3.65
C ILE A 174 -4.03 -8.36 -3.38
N GLU A 175 -4.56 -9.01 -4.41
CA GLU A 175 -5.71 -9.90 -4.30
C GLU A 175 -5.38 -11.05 -3.34
N PRO A 176 -6.19 -11.28 -2.29
CA PRO A 176 -5.98 -12.41 -1.41
C PRO A 176 -6.28 -13.72 -2.13
N ASN A 177 -5.53 -14.77 -1.79
CA ASN A 177 -5.83 -16.10 -2.30
C ASN A 177 -7.15 -16.60 -1.70
N PRO A 178 -8.02 -17.27 -2.50
CA PRO A 178 -9.19 -17.91 -1.95
C PRO A 178 -8.77 -18.99 -0.91
N PRO A 179 -9.54 -19.13 0.20
CA PRO A 179 -9.28 -20.17 1.17
C PRO A 179 -9.31 -21.55 0.54
N GLU A 180 -8.35 -22.41 0.86
CA GLU A 180 -8.25 -23.76 0.33
C GLU A 180 -8.93 -24.79 1.25
N GLY A 181 -9.49 -25.86 0.64
CA GLY A 181 -10.10 -26.98 1.35
C GLY A 181 -11.52 -26.69 1.86
N ASP A 182 -12.06 -27.68 2.61
CA ASP A 182 -13.37 -27.58 3.26
C ASP A 182 -13.20 -26.89 4.62
N ARG A 183 -13.41 -25.59 4.66
CA ARG A 183 -13.25 -24.75 5.87
C ARG A 183 -14.60 -24.33 6.42
N ASP A 184 -14.66 -24.13 7.73
CA ASP A 184 -15.84 -23.59 8.39
C ASP A 184 -16.12 -22.16 7.91
N GLU A 185 -17.38 -21.81 7.73
CA GLU A 185 -17.81 -20.45 7.37
C GLU A 185 -17.37 -19.39 8.39
N LYS A 186 -17.06 -19.80 9.63
CA LYS A 186 -16.55 -18.93 10.70
C LYS A 186 -15.03 -18.83 10.74
N ASP A 187 -14.33 -19.53 9.84
CA ASP A 187 -12.88 -19.40 9.72
C ASP A 187 -12.53 -17.94 9.35
N PRO A 188 -11.61 -17.28 10.08
CA PRO A 188 -11.23 -15.89 9.79
C PRO A 188 -10.79 -15.65 8.34
N GLU A 189 -10.11 -16.61 7.69
CA GLU A 189 -9.71 -16.50 6.29
C GLU A 189 -10.93 -16.51 5.36
N VAL A 190 -11.94 -17.35 5.65
CA VAL A 190 -13.19 -17.40 4.86
C VAL A 190 -13.96 -16.09 5.01
N ILE A 191 -14.08 -15.60 6.23
CA ILE A 191 -14.73 -14.31 6.51
C ILE A 191 -13.97 -13.18 5.79
N GLY A 192 -12.64 -13.15 5.90
CA GLY A 192 -11.80 -12.13 5.26
C GLY A 192 -11.96 -12.15 3.74
N PHE A 193 -11.96 -13.32 3.12
CA PHE A 193 -12.16 -13.45 1.68
C PHE A 193 -13.58 -13.03 1.23
N ASN A 194 -14.62 -13.37 1.99
CA ASN A 194 -15.98 -12.92 1.71
C ASN A 194 -16.09 -11.38 1.82
N ASN A 195 -15.46 -10.79 2.84
CA ASN A 195 -15.40 -9.34 2.99
C ASN A 195 -14.65 -8.68 1.81
N TRP A 196 -13.58 -9.31 1.31
CA TRP A 196 -12.88 -8.86 0.12
C TRP A 196 -13.78 -8.88 -1.12
N MET A 197 -14.51 -9.95 -1.37
CA MET A 197 -15.45 -10.04 -2.50
C MET A 197 -16.53 -8.96 -2.43
N GLU A 198 -17.03 -8.69 -1.22
CA GLU A 198 -18.03 -7.64 -0.99
C GLU A 198 -17.43 -6.24 -1.20
N LEU A 199 -16.18 -6.00 -0.76
CA LEU A 199 -15.46 -4.76 -1.03
C LEU A 199 -15.34 -4.52 -2.55
N ILE A 200 -14.88 -5.51 -3.33
CA ILE A 200 -14.78 -5.40 -4.79
C ILE A 200 -16.14 -5.04 -5.40
N ARG A 201 -17.21 -5.75 -4.99
CA ARG A 201 -18.57 -5.49 -5.49
C ARG A 201 -19.02 -4.06 -5.21
N LYS A 202 -18.87 -3.57 -3.98
CA LYS A 202 -19.31 -2.23 -3.56
C LYS A 202 -18.45 -1.14 -4.16
N SER A 203 -17.12 -1.28 -4.11
CA SER A 203 -16.22 -0.25 -4.58
C SER A 203 -16.27 -0.07 -6.10
N ASN A 204 -16.71 -1.08 -6.85
CA ASN A 204 -16.95 -0.95 -8.30
C ASN A 204 -18.03 0.07 -8.67
N GLU A 205 -18.89 0.48 -7.74
CA GLU A 205 -19.86 1.56 -7.96
C GLU A 205 -19.19 2.94 -8.05
N THR A 206 -18.15 3.14 -7.25
CA THR A 206 -17.48 4.45 -7.06
C THR A 206 -16.08 4.52 -7.64
N HIS A 207 -15.46 3.39 -7.95
CA HIS A 207 -14.09 3.30 -8.45
C HIS A 207 -14.01 2.43 -9.71
N HIS A 208 -13.08 2.76 -10.60
CA HIS A 208 -12.57 1.81 -11.59
C HIS A 208 -11.59 0.88 -10.89
N ILE A 209 -11.73 -0.43 -11.13
CA ILE A 209 -10.88 -1.44 -10.52
C ILE A 209 -10.16 -2.19 -11.65
N ALA A 210 -8.86 -2.37 -11.50
CA ALA A 210 -8.06 -3.16 -12.42
C ALA A 210 -7.29 -4.25 -11.68
N PHE A 211 -7.17 -5.41 -12.31
CA PHE A 211 -6.42 -6.56 -11.84
C PHE A 211 -5.23 -6.80 -12.77
N ALA A 212 -4.04 -6.88 -12.21
CA ALA A 212 -2.82 -7.17 -12.94
C ALA A 212 -2.17 -8.45 -12.40
N PRO A 213 -2.45 -9.61 -13.01
CA PRO A 213 -1.86 -10.87 -12.58
C PRO A 213 -0.36 -10.89 -12.88
N LEU A 214 0.43 -11.31 -11.91
CA LEU A 214 1.88 -11.44 -11.96
C LEU A 214 2.31 -12.76 -11.37
N PHE A 215 3.58 -13.12 -11.58
CA PHE A 215 4.16 -14.23 -10.83
C PHE A 215 4.20 -13.88 -9.34
N GLY A 216 3.49 -14.67 -8.52
CA GLY A 216 3.45 -14.53 -7.06
C GLY A 216 2.45 -13.50 -6.53
N GLY A 217 1.39 -13.18 -7.29
CA GLY A 217 0.23 -12.40 -6.82
C GLY A 217 -0.40 -11.53 -7.89
N THR A 218 -1.65 -11.16 -7.69
CA THR A 218 -2.39 -10.23 -8.56
C THR A 218 -2.45 -8.86 -7.88
N ILE A 219 -1.90 -7.83 -8.51
CA ILE A 219 -2.10 -6.44 -8.02
C ILE A 219 -3.52 -6.02 -8.35
N VAL A 220 -4.19 -5.44 -7.37
CA VAL A 220 -5.49 -4.79 -7.56
C VAL A 220 -5.32 -3.29 -7.34
N ALA A 221 -5.88 -2.49 -8.25
CA ALA A 221 -5.78 -1.05 -8.20
C ALA A 221 -7.16 -0.38 -8.32
N TRP A 222 -7.39 0.65 -7.50
CA TRP A 222 -8.60 1.47 -7.51
C TRP A 222 -8.28 2.89 -7.94
N LEU A 223 -9.07 3.42 -8.85
CA LEU A 223 -9.06 4.82 -9.29
C LEU A 223 -10.48 5.38 -9.13
N PRO A 224 -10.69 6.49 -8.40
CA PRO A 224 -12.03 7.08 -8.23
C PRO A 224 -12.73 7.38 -9.57
N LYS A 225 -14.02 7.07 -9.65
CA LYS A 225 -14.91 7.54 -10.73
C LYS A 225 -15.26 9.00 -10.43
N ASN A 226 -15.04 9.89 -11.38
CA ASN A 226 -15.42 11.32 -11.24
C ASN A 226 -16.91 11.49 -11.53
#